data_54c1d7fe3b309b18e6b1d61eeaebaa2b
#
_entry.id   54c1d7fe3b309b18e6b1d61eeaebaa2b
#
_cell.length_a   1.000
_cell.length_b   1.000
_cell.length_c   1.000
_cell.angle_alpha   90.00
_cell.angle_beta   90.00
_cell.angle_gamma   90.00
#
_symmetry.space_group_name_H-M   'P 1'
#
loop_
_entity.id
_entity.type
_entity.pdbx_description
1 polymer ?
#
loop_
_entity_poly.entity_id
_entity_poly.type
_entity_poly.pdbx_seq_one_letter_code
_entity_poly.pdbx_strand_id
1 'polypeptide(L)'
;MWRLYNRKDLLMNKKKLGLANVVSISVGLVVATSCLVSLGEGSGTLGVTFILAMAIAMLLNMTTVASLSELNALMPNTTGGLAQYTLAAIGPLPTLVSMVGGYIICNTMSCGVEASIFSFSLADTIGGNIPSIVYTFIMTFIILLANLRGVDMFAKIQDIVAFLLVGSLVVMGFIGMIGAGMGAKLDQPFVLEADFKGIASMTAVAFWLFIGAEYAIPISKEVKNAKRNVPLGMMIGLFLIFIMQSVMVLGFHNYVEWGKLADSAAPHLLYGYAILGKFGKIWMMLVGALAVISTQNPTVNSLAVICQGMAKMNMMPKIFAKTNKYKVPWFGQVFVSAAIFLFAYVSNNSADMIDFLILAGSVIWMVSYILAHIDVLVFRKRLPKAPRNFKVPGGWTLPVIGILGTAYMILNISTDPHERMMIWLLTGVSFLVLGIYSAIWIKVKMKMPIFKHVPLEKVMAMENDLYYVVRKQKGIWK
;
A
#
# COMPACT_ATOMS: atom_id res chain seq x y z
N MET A 1 -3.78 16.59 38.45
CA MET A 1 -5.12 16.78 37.84
C MET A 1 -5.12 17.90 36.75
N TRP A 2 -4.60 19.08 37.03
CA TRP A 2 -4.55 20.22 36.07
C TRP A 2 -3.78 19.97 34.78
N ARG A 3 -2.67 19.22 34.77
CA ARG A 3 -1.92 18.84 33.55
C ARG A 3 -2.64 17.83 32.65
N LEU A 4 -3.60 17.08 33.16
CA LEU A 4 -4.43 16.14 32.39
C LEU A 4 -5.61 16.85 31.71
N TYR A 5 -6.11 17.96 32.29
CA TYR A 5 -7.17 18.77 31.71
C TYR A 5 -6.67 19.54 30.47
N ASN A 6 -5.49 20.18 30.53
CA ASN A 6 -4.87 20.87 29.39
C ASN A 6 -4.48 19.92 28.24
N ARG A 7 -4.25 18.65 28.49
CA ARG A 7 -3.99 17.65 27.44
C ARG A 7 -5.25 17.23 26.69
N LYS A 8 -6.42 17.24 27.35
CA LYS A 8 -7.72 17.00 26.71
C LYS A 8 -8.12 18.14 25.78
N ASP A 9 -7.89 19.38 26.18
CA ASP A 9 -8.24 20.56 25.38
C ASP A 9 -7.33 20.74 24.14
N LEU A 10 -6.05 20.34 24.23
CA LEU A 10 -5.13 20.30 23.09
C LEU A 10 -5.47 19.17 22.09
N LEU A 11 -6.13 18.08 22.53
CA LEU A 11 -6.62 17.01 21.69
C LEU A 11 -8.02 17.29 21.12
N MET A 12 -8.81 18.15 21.75
CA MET A 12 -10.16 18.49 21.30
C MET A 12 -10.21 19.53 20.17
N ASN A 13 -9.11 20.24 19.90
CA ASN A 13 -9.08 21.30 18.87
C ASN A 13 -8.45 20.88 17.54
N LYS A 14 -8.03 19.64 17.36
CA LYS A 14 -7.63 19.13 16.02
C LYS A 14 -8.87 18.82 15.19
N LYS A 15 -9.03 19.51 14.07
CA LYS A 15 -10.09 19.26 13.10
C LYS A 15 -9.99 17.80 12.62
N LYS A 16 -10.95 16.98 13.00
CA LYS A 16 -10.96 15.55 12.61
C LYS A 16 -11.18 15.41 11.10
N LEU A 17 -10.50 14.45 10.50
CA LEU A 17 -10.58 14.10 9.08
C LEU A 17 -11.99 13.60 8.73
N GLY A 18 -12.54 14.08 7.63
CA GLY A 18 -13.83 13.63 7.09
C GLY A 18 -13.69 12.39 6.19
N LEU A 19 -14.83 11.92 5.66
CA LEU A 19 -14.85 10.81 4.69
C LEU A 19 -14.01 11.13 3.45
N ALA A 20 -14.12 12.34 2.90
CA ALA A 20 -13.35 12.75 1.72
C ALA A 20 -11.82 12.64 1.94
N ASN A 21 -11.31 13.01 3.12
CA ASN A 21 -9.89 12.85 3.44
C ASN A 21 -9.49 11.36 3.49
N VAL A 22 -10.35 10.49 4.02
CA VAL A 22 -10.07 9.04 4.03
C VAL A 22 -10.01 8.49 2.62
N VAL A 23 -10.94 8.88 1.75
CA VAL A 23 -10.94 8.52 0.32
C VAL A 23 -9.65 9.02 -0.35
N SER A 24 -9.30 10.30 -0.16
CA SER A 24 -8.07 10.90 -0.72
C SER A 24 -6.80 10.15 -0.28
N ILE A 25 -6.70 9.77 0.99
CA ILE A 25 -5.56 8.99 1.52
C ILE A 25 -5.55 7.58 0.92
N SER A 26 -6.71 6.91 0.86
CA SER A 26 -6.81 5.56 0.29
C SER A 26 -6.46 5.55 -1.21
N VAL A 27 -6.92 6.54 -1.98
CA VAL A 27 -6.62 6.65 -3.41
C VAL A 27 -5.18 7.07 -3.65
N GLY A 28 -4.71 8.08 -2.91
CA GLY A 28 -3.37 8.63 -3.12
C GLY A 28 -2.24 7.66 -2.82
N LEU A 29 -2.44 6.70 -1.93
CA LEU A 29 -1.46 5.64 -1.64
C LEU A 29 -1.44 4.53 -2.69
N VAL A 30 -2.58 4.25 -3.30
CA VAL A 30 -2.72 3.17 -4.27
C VAL A 30 -2.22 3.58 -5.65
N VAL A 31 -2.43 4.85 -6.05
CA VAL A 31 -2.05 5.31 -7.40
C VAL A 31 -0.57 5.69 -7.44
N ALA A 32 0.25 4.73 -7.82
CA ALA A 32 1.69 4.78 -7.91
C ALA A 32 2.18 4.80 -9.38
N THR A 33 3.44 5.13 -9.62
CA THR A 33 4.04 5.02 -10.96
C THR A 33 4.11 3.57 -11.43
N SER A 34 4.41 2.64 -10.53
CA SER A 34 4.37 1.20 -10.79
C SER A 34 2.98 0.72 -11.21
N CYS A 35 1.90 1.31 -10.68
CA CYS A 35 0.55 1.04 -11.15
C CYS A 35 0.34 1.46 -12.62
N LEU A 36 0.96 2.56 -13.06
CA LEU A 36 0.88 2.97 -14.47
C LEU A 36 1.63 2.02 -15.39
N VAL A 37 2.73 1.41 -14.91
CA VAL A 37 3.45 0.34 -15.64
C VAL A 37 2.58 -0.91 -15.73
N SER A 38 2.09 -1.43 -14.61
CA SER A 38 1.22 -2.61 -14.59
C SER A 38 -0.10 -2.41 -15.35
N LEU A 39 -0.62 -1.17 -15.41
CA LEU A 39 -1.77 -0.83 -16.25
C LEU A 39 -1.45 -0.94 -17.73
N GLY A 40 -0.24 -0.53 -18.13
CA GLY A 40 0.27 -0.66 -19.50
C GLY A 40 0.49 -2.12 -19.89
N GLU A 41 1.21 -2.88 -19.06
CA GLU A 41 1.49 -4.29 -19.25
C GLU A 41 0.20 -5.11 -19.39
N GLY A 42 -0.72 -5.00 -18.43
CA GLY A 42 -1.98 -5.73 -18.46
C GLY A 42 -2.88 -5.36 -19.63
N SER A 43 -2.94 -4.06 -19.98
CA SER A 43 -3.68 -3.60 -21.18
C SER A 43 -3.01 -4.07 -22.47
N GLY A 44 -1.69 -4.03 -22.52
CA GLY A 44 -0.92 -4.52 -23.68
C GLY A 44 -1.08 -6.01 -23.92
N THR A 45 -1.27 -6.79 -22.86
CA THR A 45 -1.43 -8.25 -22.90
C THR A 45 -2.87 -8.68 -23.19
N LEU A 46 -3.87 -8.03 -22.59
CA LEU A 46 -5.29 -8.44 -22.67
C LEU A 46 -6.18 -7.46 -23.46
N GLY A 47 -5.65 -6.35 -23.93
CA GLY A 47 -6.48 -5.28 -24.49
C GLY A 47 -7.47 -4.76 -23.43
N VAL A 48 -8.66 -4.40 -23.86
CA VAL A 48 -9.71 -3.91 -22.95
C VAL A 48 -10.24 -5.00 -22.01
N THR A 49 -10.00 -6.29 -22.30
CA THR A 49 -10.32 -7.41 -21.38
C THR A 49 -9.61 -7.28 -20.04
N PHE A 50 -8.50 -6.52 -19.96
CA PHE A 50 -7.83 -6.23 -18.71
C PHE A 50 -8.74 -5.55 -17.67
N ILE A 51 -9.79 -4.83 -18.10
CA ILE A 51 -10.81 -4.25 -17.19
C ILE A 51 -11.50 -5.36 -16.37
N LEU A 52 -11.73 -6.54 -16.98
CA LEU A 52 -12.30 -7.67 -16.23
C LEU A 52 -11.33 -8.19 -15.18
N ALA A 53 -10.04 -8.34 -15.52
CA ALA A 53 -9.00 -8.73 -14.57
C ALA A 53 -8.89 -7.72 -13.41
N MET A 54 -8.93 -6.42 -13.70
CA MET A 54 -8.98 -5.36 -12.69
C MET A 54 -10.24 -5.44 -11.82
N ALA A 55 -11.41 -5.75 -12.37
CA ALA A 55 -12.64 -5.90 -11.58
C ALA A 55 -12.53 -7.05 -10.58
N ILE A 56 -11.99 -8.20 -11.01
CA ILE A 56 -11.75 -9.36 -10.12
C ILE A 56 -10.75 -8.98 -9.02
N ALA A 57 -9.63 -8.35 -9.39
CA ALA A 57 -8.61 -7.90 -8.44
C ALA A 57 -9.16 -6.89 -7.43
N MET A 58 -9.97 -5.91 -7.88
CA MET A 58 -10.65 -4.96 -7.00
C MET A 58 -11.57 -5.67 -5.99
N LEU A 59 -12.39 -6.61 -6.45
CA LEU A 59 -13.30 -7.36 -5.58
C LEU A 59 -12.53 -8.18 -4.53
N LEU A 60 -11.41 -8.80 -4.89
CA LEU A 60 -10.55 -9.50 -3.94
C LEU A 60 -9.92 -8.53 -2.92
N ASN A 61 -9.43 -7.38 -3.36
CA ASN A 61 -8.94 -6.33 -2.45
C ASN A 61 -10.06 -5.81 -1.52
N MET A 62 -11.30 -5.67 -2.01
CA MET A 62 -12.44 -5.30 -1.17
C MET A 62 -12.73 -6.33 -0.07
N THR A 63 -12.49 -7.63 -0.30
CA THR A 63 -12.60 -8.65 0.77
C THR A 63 -11.56 -8.42 1.87
N THR A 64 -10.35 -8.03 1.48
CA THR A 64 -9.26 -7.68 2.44
C THR A 64 -9.60 -6.43 3.23
N VAL A 65 -10.05 -5.36 2.55
CA VAL A 65 -10.52 -4.12 3.20
C VAL A 65 -11.66 -4.41 4.19
N ALA A 66 -12.60 -5.28 3.83
CA ALA A 66 -13.66 -5.69 4.73
C ALA A 66 -13.12 -6.42 5.98
N SER A 67 -12.19 -7.38 5.79
CA SER A 67 -11.57 -8.09 6.90
C SER A 67 -10.79 -7.17 7.83
N LEU A 68 -9.96 -6.28 7.28
CA LEU A 68 -9.23 -5.29 8.05
C LEU A 68 -10.16 -4.29 8.77
N SER A 69 -11.29 -3.96 8.18
CA SER A 69 -12.31 -3.11 8.79
C SER A 69 -12.97 -3.80 10.00
N GLU A 70 -13.22 -5.11 9.93
CA GLU A 70 -13.71 -5.87 11.09
C GLU A 70 -12.68 -5.94 12.21
N LEU A 71 -11.40 -6.14 11.87
CA LEU A 71 -10.30 -6.12 12.84
C LEU A 71 -10.16 -4.75 13.50
N ASN A 72 -10.25 -3.67 12.73
CA ASN A 72 -10.24 -2.31 13.26
C ASN A 72 -11.48 -1.99 14.11
N ALA A 73 -12.64 -2.56 13.78
CA ALA A 73 -13.85 -2.43 14.62
C ALA A 73 -13.73 -3.18 15.95
N LEU A 74 -13.03 -4.32 15.96
CA LEU A 74 -12.74 -5.09 17.18
C LEU A 74 -11.67 -4.42 18.04
N MET A 75 -10.65 -3.82 17.42
CA MET A 75 -9.50 -3.20 18.09
C MET A 75 -9.33 -1.75 17.62
N PRO A 76 -10.26 -0.85 17.96
CA PRO A 76 -10.19 0.53 17.52
C PRO A 76 -9.03 1.29 18.20
N ASN A 77 -8.51 2.30 17.54
CA ASN A 77 -7.47 3.19 18.06
C ASN A 77 -6.09 2.55 18.26
N THR A 78 -5.78 1.51 17.51
CA THR A 78 -4.44 0.92 17.49
C THR A 78 -3.54 1.67 16.49
N THR A 79 -2.39 2.21 16.93
CA THR A 79 -1.41 2.90 16.05
C THR A 79 -0.54 1.92 15.28
N GLY A 80 -0.21 0.78 15.88
CA GLY A 80 0.46 -0.33 15.21
C GLY A 80 -0.50 -1.15 14.32
N GLY A 81 -1.79 -0.82 14.30
CA GLY A 81 -2.87 -1.35 13.48
C GLY A 81 -2.74 -2.84 13.15
N LEU A 82 -2.22 -3.10 11.98
CA LEU A 82 -2.10 -4.45 11.42
C LEU A 82 -1.24 -5.40 12.27
N ALA A 83 -0.11 -4.92 12.83
CA ALA A 83 0.74 -5.72 13.71
C ALA A 83 0.00 -6.23 14.94
N GLN A 84 -0.90 -5.43 15.48
CA GLN A 84 -1.60 -5.76 16.70
C GLN A 84 -2.71 -6.77 16.48
N TYR A 85 -3.32 -6.77 15.29
CA TYR A 85 -4.33 -7.76 14.93
C TYR A 85 -3.74 -9.16 14.92
N THR A 86 -2.68 -9.38 14.17
CA THR A 86 -2.01 -10.69 14.05
C THR A 86 -1.37 -11.13 15.38
N LEU A 87 -0.81 -10.18 16.16
CA LEU A 87 -0.25 -10.48 17.49
C LEU A 87 -1.31 -11.04 18.44
N ALA A 88 -2.49 -10.45 18.43
CA ALA A 88 -3.60 -10.89 19.28
C ALA A 88 -4.30 -12.14 18.71
N ALA A 89 -4.30 -12.36 17.39
CA ALA A 89 -4.93 -13.51 16.77
C ALA A 89 -4.04 -14.77 16.84
N ILE A 90 -2.81 -14.69 16.34
CA ILE A 90 -1.96 -15.86 16.08
C ILE A 90 -0.69 -15.83 16.95
N GLY A 91 -0.12 -14.65 17.19
CA GLY A 91 1.06 -14.47 18.02
C GLY A 91 2.24 -13.78 17.30
N PRO A 92 3.40 -13.68 17.98
CA PRO A 92 4.46 -12.76 17.58
C PRO A 92 5.21 -13.18 16.30
N LEU A 93 5.38 -14.47 15.99
CA LEU A 93 6.14 -14.87 14.82
C LEU A 93 5.46 -14.48 13.50
N PRO A 94 4.18 -14.83 13.25
CA PRO A 94 3.48 -14.38 12.07
C PRO A 94 3.41 -12.84 11.98
N THR A 95 3.28 -12.18 13.13
CA THR A 95 3.27 -10.70 13.19
C THR A 95 4.58 -10.10 12.70
N LEU A 96 5.72 -10.56 13.22
CA LEU A 96 7.02 -10.02 12.80
C LEU A 96 7.28 -10.31 11.33
N VAL A 97 7.00 -11.52 10.86
CA VAL A 97 7.22 -11.90 9.46
C VAL A 97 6.35 -11.07 8.52
N SER A 98 5.05 -10.90 8.80
CA SER A 98 4.16 -10.11 7.96
C SER A 98 4.46 -8.62 8.01
N MET A 99 4.80 -8.08 9.17
CA MET A 99 5.06 -6.65 9.30
C MET A 99 6.41 -6.23 8.75
N VAL A 100 7.46 -7.01 9.02
CA VAL A 100 8.79 -6.70 8.48
C VAL A 100 8.85 -7.02 6.99
N GLY A 101 8.34 -8.17 6.57
CA GLY A 101 8.29 -8.57 5.14
C GLY A 101 7.25 -7.78 4.36
N GLY A 102 5.97 -7.97 4.67
CA GLY A 102 4.86 -7.44 3.89
C GLY A 102 4.68 -5.92 3.99
N TYR A 103 5.02 -5.30 5.12
CA TYR A 103 4.84 -3.85 5.25
C TYR A 103 6.16 -3.06 5.18
N ILE A 104 7.22 -3.44 5.88
CA ILE A 104 8.44 -2.63 5.87
C ILE A 104 9.24 -2.88 4.60
N ILE A 105 9.65 -4.12 4.33
CA ILE A 105 10.51 -4.45 3.19
C ILE A 105 9.75 -4.21 1.87
N CYS A 106 8.56 -4.75 1.74
CA CYS A 106 7.78 -4.63 0.51
C CYS A 106 7.48 -3.17 0.14
N ASN A 107 7.04 -2.34 1.10
CA ASN A 107 6.76 -0.93 0.82
C ASN A 107 8.01 -0.10 0.53
N THR A 108 9.13 -0.37 1.21
CA THR A 108 10.38 0.34 0.90
C THR A 108 10.92 -0.07 -0.47
N MET A 109 10.76 -1.34 -0.85
CA MET A 109 11.10 -1.85 -2.17
C MET A 109 10.21 -1.22 -3.25
N SER A 110 8.89 -1.24 -3.08
CA SER A 110 7.92 -0.61 -3.97
C SER A 110 8.22 0.87 -4.20
N CYS A 111 8.36 1.65 -3.12
CA CYS A 111 8.71 3.06 -3.24
C CYS A 111 10.07 3.30 -3.90
N GLY A 112 11.03 2.39 -3.73
CA GLY A 112 12.32 2.44 -4.41
C GLY A 112 12.18 2.24 -5.92
N VAL A 113 11.42 1.22 -6.34
CA VAL A 113 11.07 0.96 -7.75
C VAL A 113 10.37 2.17 -8.37
N GLU A 114 9.36 2.72 -7.69
CA GLU A 114 8.62 3.89 -8.17
C GLU A 114 9.50 5.12 -8.35
N ALA A 115 10.40 5.37 -7.40
CA ALA A 115 11.36 6.45 -7.50
C ALA A 115 12.31 6.27 -8.69
N SER A 116 12.68 5.02 -9.02
CA SER A 116 13.52 4.70 -10.19
C SER A 116 12.77 4.94 -11.50
N ILE A 117 11.52 4.48 -11.61
CA ILE A 117 10.66 4.70 -12.79
C ILE A 117 10.51 6.19 -13.05
N PHE A 118 10.21 6.98 -12.01
CA PHE A 118 10.09 8.43 -12.14
C PHE A 118 11.41 9.07 -12.57
N SER A 119 12.51 8.71 -11.94
CA SER A 119 13.83 9.29 -12.21
C SER A 119 14.29 8.96 -13.62
N PHE A 120 14.01 7.76 -14.11
CA PHE A 120 14.22 7.36 -15.51
C PHE A 120 13.36 8.21 -16.45
N SER A 121 12.06 8.33 -16.16
CA SER A 121 11.10 9.15 -16.94
C SER A 121 11.51 10.63 -17.00
N LEU A 122 12.04 11.14 -15.89
CA LEU A 122 12.53 12.53 -15.80
C LEU A 122 13.78 12.72 -16.66
N ALA A 123 14.75 11.80 -16.55
CA ALA A 123 15.98 11.84 -17.35
C ALA A 123 15.69 11.75 -18.85
N ASP A 124 14.76 10.86 -19.26
CA ASP A 124 14.31 10.72 -20.65
C ASP A 124 13.60 11.96 -21.19
N THR A 125 12.90 12.68 -20.32
CA THR A 125 12.10 13.87 -20.73
C THR A 125 12.93 15.15 -20.80
N ILE A 126 13.82 15.37 -19.81
CA ILE A 126 14.65 16.60 -19.73
C ILE A 126 15.87 16.47 -20.65
N GLY A 127 16.41 15.26 -20.80
CA GLY A 127 17.71 15.03 -21.39
C GLY A 127 18.84 15.52 -20.48
N GLY A 128 20.06 15.11 -20.77
CA GLY A 128 21.26 15.56 -20.06
C GLY A 128 22.09 14.43 -19.47
N ASN A 129 23.25 14.78 -18.89
CA ASN A 129 24.23 13.83 -18.39
C ASN A 129 24.11 13.52 -16.88
N ILE A 130 22.99 13.94 -16.23
CA ILE A 130 22.79 13.70 -14.80
C ILE A 130 22.26 12.27 -14.63
N PRO A 131 22.96 11.42 -13.85
CA PRO A 131 22.48 10.08 -13.56
C PRO A 131 21.11 10.12 -12.87
N SER A 132 20.17 9.26 -13.28
CA SER A 132 18.81 9.21 -12.77
C SER A 132 18.74 9.06 -11.24
N ILE A 133 19.68 8.33 -10.66
CA ILE A 133 19.77 8.14 -9.19
C ILE A 133 19.91 9.45 -8.40
N VAL A 134 20.46 10.51 -9.01
CA VAL A 134 20.58 11.83 -8.36
C VAL A 134 19.18 12.45 -8.16
N TYR A 135 18.30 12.32 -9.14
CA TYR A 135 16.91 12.78 -9.03
C TYR A 135 16.16 12.01 -7.94
N THR A 136 16.36 10.69 -7.87
CA THR A 136 15.83 9.84 -6.80
C THR A 136 16.27 10.33 -5.42
N PHE A 137 17.58 10.59 -5.27
CA PHE A 137 18.13 11.06 -3.99
C PHE A 137 17.52 12.40 -3.57
N ILE A 138 17.49 13.37 -4.48
CA ILE A 138 16.95 14.71 -4.20
C ILE A 138 15.48 14.61 -3.76
N MET A 139 14.66 13.86 -4.49
CA MET A 139 13.23 13.70 -4.19
C MET A 139 13.00 13.01 -2.85
N THR A 140 13.65 11.86 -2.62
CA THR A 140 13.50 11.13 -1.36
C THR A 140 13.99 11.95 -0.17
N PHE A 141 15.06 12.75 -0.35
CA PHE A 141 15.58 13.64 0.69
C PHE A 141 14.61 14.78 1.02
N ILE A 142 13.99 15.41 0.01
CA ILE A 142 12.97 16.45 0.22
C ILE A 142 11.77 15.89 0.97
N ILE A 143 11.29 14.70 0.58
CA ILE A 143 10.17 14.03 1.26
C ILE A 143 10.53 13.71 2.72
N LEU A 144 11.75 13.21 2.98
CA LEU A 144 12.24 12.97 4.34
C LEU A 144 12.22 14.26 5.17
N LEU A 145 12.77 15.36 4.66
CA LEU A 145 12.80 16.63 5.37
C LEU A 145 11.39 17.17 5.68
N ALA A 146 10.45 17.01 4.74
CA ALA A 146 9.06 17.40 4.94
C ALA A 146 8.39 16.56 6.05
N ASN A 147 8.60 15.23 6.04
CA ASN A 147 8.05 14.33 7.05
C ASN A 147 8.65 14.57 8.45
N LEU A 148 9.93 14.88 8.55
CA LEU A 148 10.59 15.22 9.82
C LEU A 148 10.00 16.46 10.51
N ARG A 149 9.30 17.34 9.78
CA ARG A 149 8.60 18.53 10.30
C ARG A 149 7.21 18.24 10.87
N GLY A 150 6.66 17.05 10.66
CA GLY A 150 5.44 16.58 11.34
C GLY A 150 4.23 16.36 10.44
N VAL A 151 3.17 15.82 11.05
CA VAL A 151 1.97 15.29 10.39
C VAL A 151 1.15 16.35 9.65
N ASP A 152 1.16 17.61 10.10
CA ASP A 152 0.35 18.68 9.45
C ASP A 152 0.88 19.01 8.03
N MET A 153 2.21 18.94 7.85
CA MET A 153 2.84 19.12 6.53
C MET A 153 2.52 17.93 5.63
N PHE A 154 2.60 16.71 6.17
CA PHE A 154 2.24 15.48 5.48
C PHE A 154 0.83 15.53 4.89
N ALA A 155 -0.20 15.85 5.71
CA ALA A 155 -1.59 15.82 5.28
C ALA A 155 -1.89 16.84 4.18
N LYS A 156 -1.34 18.06 4.29
CA LYS A 156 -1.52 19.11 3.27
C LYS A 156 -0.94 18.71 1.92
N ILE A 157 0.27 18.13 1.93
CA ILE A 157 0.93 17.67 0.70
C ILE A 157 0.07 16.56 0.09
N GLN A 158 -0.36 15.59 0.89
CA GLN A 158 -1.12 14.44 0.42
C GLN A 158 -2.44 14.81 -0.25
N ASP A 159 -3.23 15.71 0.35
CA ASP A 159 -4.52 16.12 -0.23
C ASP A 159 -4.36 16.81 -1.59
N ILE A 160 -3.37 17.73 -1.70
CA ILE A 160 -3.10 18.44 -2.96
C ILE A 160 -2.61 17.50 -4.04
N VAL A 161 -1.62 16.65 -3.69
CA VAL A 161 -0.98 15.73 -4.64
C VAL A 161 -1.98 14.69 -5.14
N ALA A 162 -2.78 14.09 -4.25
CA ALA A 162 -3.79 13.11 -4.63
C ALA A 162 -4.85 13.72 -5.55
N PHE A 163 -5.31 14.94 -5.29
CA PHE A 163 -6.28 15.61 -6.14
C PHE A 163 -5.72 15.89 -7.54
N LEU A 164 -4.50 16.43 -7.63
CA LEU A 164 -3.86 16.72 -8.92
C LEU A 164 -3.55 15.45 -9.69
N LEU A 165 -3.08 14.40 -9.03
CA LEU A 165 -2.78 13.09 -9.61
C LEU A 165 -4.02 12.46 -10.24
N VAL A 166 -5.05 12.24 -9.42
CA VAL A 166 -6.30 11.59 -9.86
C VAL A 166 -7.00 12.42 -10.92
N GLY A 167 -7.08 13.74 -10.71
CA GLY A 167 -7.67 14.67 -11.67
C GLY A 167 -6.97 14.61 -13.03
N SER A 168 -5.63 14.59 -13.04
CA SER A 168 -4.85 14.49 -14.28
C SER A 168 -5.11 13.16 -15.00
N LEU A 169 -5.11 12.03 -14.29
CA LEU A 169 -5.36 10.71 -14.89
C LEU A 169 -6.78 10.59 -15.44
N VAL A 170 -7.78 11.11 -14.72
CA VAL A 170 -9.18 11.14 -15.21
C VAL A 170 -9.29 11.99 -16.47
N VAL A 171 -8.70 13.19 -16.48
CA VAL A 171 -8.74 14.10 -17.65
C VAL A 171 -8.05 13.46 -18.85
N MET A 172 -6.83 12.95 -18.67
CA MET A 172 -6.09 12.31 -19.76
C MET A 172 -6.79 11.05 -20.28
N GLY A 173 -7.30 10.21 -19.36
CA GLY A 173 -8.07 9.03 -19.73
C GLY A 173 -9.35 9.38 -20.49
N PHE A 174 -10.08 10.39 -20.04
CA PHE A 174 -11.32 10.85 -20.71
C PHE A 174 -11.06 11.41 -22.11
N ILE A 175 -10.04 12.26 -22.29
CA ILE A 175 -9.64 12.78 -23.60
C ILE A 175 -9.36 11.62 -24.56
N GLY A 176 -8.60 10.61 -24.10
CA GLY A 176 -8.29 9.43 -24.90
C GLY A 176 -9.52 8.57 -25.18
N MET A 177 -10.36 8.32 -24.19
CA MET A 177 -11.56 7.50 -24.32
C MET A 177 -12.54 8.07 -25.36
N ILE A 178 -12.81 9.37 -25.34
CA ILE A 178 -13.70 10.01 -26.33
C ILE A 178 -13.01 10.27 -27.68
N GLY A 179 -11.70 9.99 -27.77
CA GLY A 179 -10.94 10.20 -28.99
C GLY A 179 -10.70 11.66 -29.35
N ALA A 180 -10.62 12.54 -28.36
CA ALA A 180 -10.37 13.98 -28.53
C ALA A 180 -8.88 14.34 -28.51
N GLY A 181 -7.97 13.38 -28.55
CA GLY A 181 -6.54 13.62 -28.62
C GLY A 181 -6.11 14.16 -30.00
N MET A 182 -4.94 14.79 -30.05
CA MET A 182 -4.36 15.37 -31.26
C MET A 182 -3.72 14.32 -32.17
N GLY A 183 -3.38 13.14 -31.66
CA GLY A 183 -2.79 12.06 -32.40
C GLY A 183 -3.82 11.30 -33.26
N ALA A 184 -3.33 10.50 -34.20
CA ALA A 184 -4.18 9.64 -35.02
C ALA A 184 -4.75 8.51 -34.14
N LYS A 185 -6.05 8.25 -34.27
CA LYS A 185 -6.66 7.07 -33.67
C LYS A 185 -6.16 5.81 -34.34
N LEU A 186 -5.93 4.79 -33.53
CA LEU A 186 -5.52 3.48 -34.02
C LEU A 186 -6.76 2.62 -34.29
N ASP A 187 -6.65 1.81 -35.35
CA ASP A 187 -7.58 0.72 -35.62
C ASP A 187 -6.95 -0.59 -35.15
N GLN A 188 -7.22 -0.95 -33.90
CA GLN A 188 -6.72 -2.18 -33.29
C GLN A 188 -7.84 -2.95 -32.60
N PRO A 189 -7.69 -4.28 -32.41
CA PRO A 189 -8.74 -5.08 -31.78
C PRO A 189 -9.04 -4.61 -30.37
N PHE A 190 -10.33 -4.49 -30.06
CA PHE A 190 -10.81 -4.08 -28.73
C PHE A 190 -10.50 -5.13 -27.68
N VAL A 191 -10.63 -6.40 -28.05
CA VAL A 191 -10.38 -7.56 -27.18
C VAL A 191 -9.25 -8.38 -27.78
N LEU A 192 -8.27 -8.76 -26.97
CA LEU A 192 -7.26 -9.74 -27.29
C LEU A 192 -7.69 -11.11 -26.76
N GLU A 193 -7.47 -12.15 -27.53
CA GLU A 193 -7.76 -13.52 -27.10
C GLU A 193 -6.84 -13.91 -25.94
N ALA A 194 -7.44 -14.40 -24.87
CA ALA A 194 -6.72 -14.89 -23.72
C ALA A 194 -7.41 -16.12 -23.15
N ASP A 195 -6.62 -17.11 -22.76
CA ASP A 195 -7.11 -18.24 -22.00
C ASP A 195 -7.35 -17.87 -20.52
N PHE A 196 -7.95 -18.80 -19.78
CA PHE A 196 -8.23 -18.60 -18.36
C PHE A 196 -6.95 -18.35 -17.54
N LYS A 197 -5.80 -18.95 -17.92
CA LYS A 197 -4.53 -18.73 -17.22
C LYS A 197 -3.98 -17.34 -17.46
N GLY A 198 -4.07 -16.83 -18.69
CA GLY A 198 -3.69 -15.47 -19.03
C GLY A 198 -4.51 -14.43 -18.25
N ILE A 199 -5.83 -14.60 -18.17
CA ILE A 199 -6.69 -13.73 -17.36
C ILE A 199 -6.32 -13.82 -15.87
N ALA A 200 -6.01 -15.00 -15.36
CA ALA A 200 -5.62 -15.20 -13.96
C ALA A 200 -4.28 -14.55 -13.63
N SER A 201 -3.27 -14.68 -14.50
CA SER A 201 -1.99 -14.02 -14.34
C SER A 201 -2.14 -12.50 -14.38
N MET A 202 -2.87 -11.97 -15.35
CA MET A 202 -3.13 -10.54 -15.43
C MET A 202 -4.02 -10.03 -14.28
N THR A 203 -4.82 -10.89 -13.64
CA THR A 203 -5.51 -10.53 -12.40
C THR A 203 -4.51 -10.38 -11.24
N ALA A 204 -3.42 -11.15 -11.22
CA ALA A 204 -2.35 -10.99 -10.24
C ALA A 204 -1.58 -9.67 -10.46
N VAL A 205 -1.28 -9.32 -11.72
CA VAL A 205 -0.73 -7.99 -12.09
C VAL A 205 -1.71 -6.88 -11.69
N ALA A 206 -3.01 -7.03 -12.01
CA ALA A 206 -4.05 -6.08 -11.65
C ALA A 206 -4.24 -5.92 -10.14
N PHE A 207 -3.93 -6.94 -9.34
CA PHE A 207 -4.03 -6.85 -7.88
C PHE A 207 -3.14 -5.75 -7.30
N TRP A 208 -1.95 -5.53 -7.90
CA TRP A 208 -1.05 -4.44 -7.52
C TRP A 208 -1.72 -3.06 -7.63
N LEU A 209 -2.61 -2.88 -8.60
CA LEU A 209 -3.32 -1.63 -8.86
C LEU A 209 -4.28 -1.20 -7.74
N PHE A 210 -4.53 -2.07 -6.75
CA PHE A 210 -5.51 -1.86 -5.67
C PHE A 210 -4.92 -2.05 -4.27
N ILE A 211 -3.60 -2.27 -4.13
CA ILE A 211 -2.91 -2.41 -2.84
C ILE A 211 -2.73 -1.03 -2.19
N GLY A 212 -2.92 -0.94 -0.88
CA GLY A 212 -2.55 0.24 -0.08
C GLY A 212 -3.72 1.01 0.52
N ALA A 213 -4.98 0.69 0.21
CA ALA A 213 -6.15 1.37 0.79
C ALA A 213 -6.19 1.26 2.33
N GLU A 214 -5.62 0.20 2.91
CA GLU A 214 -5.58 -0.09 4.35
C GLU A 214 -4.73 0.90 5.16
N TYR A 215 -3.91 1.71 4.52
CA TYR A 215 -3.15 2.77 5.23
C TYR A 215 -4.03 3.87 5.81
N ALA A 216 -5.32 3.88 5.51
CA ALA A 216 -6.31 4.67 6.23
C ALA A 216 -6.56 4.16 7.67
N ILE A 217 -6.21 2.91 8.00
CA ILE A 217 -6.43 2.32 9.33
C ILE A 217 -5.55 2.95 10.41
N PRO A 218 -4.23 3.11 10.25
CA PRO A 218 -3.37 3.73 11.26
C PRO A 218 -3.79 5.14 11.67
N ILE A 219 -4.45 5.87 10.78
CA ILE A 219 -4.96 7.23 11.06
C ILE A 219 -6.39 7.25 11.59
N SER A 220 -7.02 6.11 11.82
CA SER A 220 -8.42 6.01 12.26
C SER A 220 -8.76 6.83 13.52
N LYS A 221 -7.78 7.05 14.42
CA LYS A 221 -7.93 7.94 15.60
C LYS A 221 -8.26 9.39 15.23
N GLU A 222 -7.78 9.85 14.08
CA GLU A 222 -7.92 11.22 13.60
C GLU A 222 -9.17 11.41 12.74
N VAL A 223 -9.87 10.32 12.42
CA VAL A 223 -11.04 10.32 11.55
C VAL A 223 -12.33 10.55 12.34
N LYS A 224 -13.18 11.45 11.83
CA LYS A 224 -14.54 11.65 12.35
C LYS A 224 -15.40 10.43 12.01
N ASN A 225 -16.11 9.87 13.00
CA ASN A 225 -16.90 8.65 12.83
C ASN A 225 -16.11 7.51 12.16
N ALA A 226 -14.89 7.24 12.67
CA ALA A 226 -13.93 6.30 12.09
C ALA A 226 -14.54 4.93 11.80
N LYS A 227 -15.44 4.45 12.65
CA LYS A 227 -16.14 3.16 12.49
C LYS A 227 -16.90 3.01 11.17
N ARG A 228 -17.39 4.13 10.61
CA ARG A 228 -18.10 4.20 9.33
C ARG A 228 -17.21 4.73 8.23
N ASN A 229 -16.48 5.84 8.49
CA ASN A 229 -15.79 6.57 7.44
C ASN A 229 -14.51 5.87 6.98
N VAL A 230 -13.84 5.08 7.84
CA VAL A 230 -12.65 4.34 7.42
C VAL A 230 -13.01 3.20 6.46
N PRO A 231 -13.90 2.24 6.81
CA PRO A 231 -14.30 1.20 5.87
C PRO A 231 -14.89 1.74 4.57
N LEU A 232 -15.79 2.71 4.68
CA LEU A 232 -16.47 3.29 3.53
C LEU A 232 -15.49 4.05 2.62
N GLY A 233 -14.56 4.81 3.21
CA GLY A 233 -13.56 5.57 2.46
C GLY A 233 -12.60 4.66 1.70
N MET A 234 -12.16 3.55 2.29
CA MET A 234 -11.33 2.56 1.62
C MET A 234 -12.07 1.89 0.45
N MET A 235 -13.33 1.48 0.64
CA MET A 235 -14.13 0.84 -0.43
C MET A 235 -14.44 1.81 -1.57
N ILE A 236 -14.82 3.05 -1.26
CA ILE A 236 -15.04 4.10 -2.28
C ILE A 236 -13.74 4.39 -3.01
N GLY A 237 -12.61 4.45 -2.30
CA GLY A 237 -11.29 4.67 -2.88
C GLY A 237 -10.96 3.62 -3.94
N LEU A 238 -11.09 2.33 -3.62
CA LEU A 238 -10.85 1.23 -4.56
C LEU A 238 -11.76 1.32 -5.79
N PHE A 239 -13.04 1.64 -5.60
CA PHE A 239 -13.98 1.77 -6.71
C PHE A 239 -13.66 2.96 -7.63
N LEU A 240 -13.27 4.10 -7.06
CA LEU A 240 -12.84 5.27 -7.84
C LEU A 240 -11.57 4.98 -8.65
N ILE A 241 -10.60 4.26 -8.05
CA ILE A 241 -9.39 3.81 -8.74
C ILE A 241 -9.75 2.90 -9.92
N PHE A 242 -10.64 1.94 -9.71
CA PHE A 242 -11.11 1.05 -10.78
C PHE A 242 -11.72 1.82 -11.96
N ILE A 243 -12.58 2.80 -11.69
CA ILE A 243 -13.19 3.64 -12.75
C ILE A 243 -12.10 4.43 -13.47
N MET A 244 -11.20 5.10 -12.73
CA MET A 244 -10.13 5.90 -13.30
C MET A 244 -9.23 5.08 -14.22
N GLN A 245 -8.80 3.92 -13.76
CA GLN A 245 -7.93 3.03 -14.54
C GLN A 245 -8.66 2.42 -15.74
N SER A 246 -9.95 2.09 -15.61
CA SER A 246 -10.75 1.61 -16.74
C SER A 246 -10.87 2.68 -17.84
N VAL A 247 -11.06 3.93 -17.48
CA VAL A 247 -11.09 5.06 -18.43
C VAL A 247 -9.73 5.21 -19.11
N MET A 248 -8.61 5.02 -18.39
CA MET A 248 -7.26 5.02 -18.98
C MET A 248 -7.07 3.90 -20.00
N VAL A 249 -7.51 2.66 -19.68
CA VAL A 249 -7.44 1.51 -20.62
C VAL A 249 -8.20 1.79 -21.90
N LEU A 250 -9.39 2.37 -21.81
CA LEU A 250 -10.17 2.78 -22.98
C LEU A 250 -9.46 3.88 -23.79
N GLY A 251 -8.75 4.77 -23.13
CA GLY A 251 -7.90 5.76 -23.79
C GLY A 251 -6.69 5.14 -24.48
N PHE A 252 -6.04 4.16 -23.87
CA PHE A 252 -4.93 3.42 -24.45
C PHE A 252 -5.33 2.74 -25.76
N HIS A 253 -6.51 2.08 -25.78
CA HIS A 253 -7.05 1.47 -26.98
C HIS A 253 -7.03 2.40 -28.20
N ASN A 254 -7.38 3.65 -28.01
CA ASN A 254 -7.53 4.60 -29.11
C ASN A 254 -6.19 5.16 -29.64
N TYR A 255 -5.10 5.14 -28.83
CA TYR A 255 -3.90 5.94 -29.16
C TYR A 255 -2.57 5.20 -29.04
N VAL A 256 -2.50 4.05 -28.40
CA VAL A 256 -1.22 3.33 -28.21
C VAL A 256 -1.40 1.86 -28.59
N GLU A 257 -0.52 1.34 -29.45
CA GLU A 257 -0.50 -0.06 -29.83
C GLU A 257 -0.29 -0.94 -28.60
N TRP A 258 -1.05 -2.03 -28.48
CA TRP A 258 -1.01 -2.93 -27.33
C TRP A 258 0.39 -3.49 -27.06
N GLY A 259 1.11 -3.93 -28.09
CA GLY A 259 2.48 -4.44 -27.93
C GLY A 259 3.45 -3.39 -27.38
N LYS A 260 3.33 -2.13 -27.81
CA LYS A 260 4.18 -1.03 -27.28
C LYS A 260 3.87 -0.71 -25.82
N LEU A 261 2.63 -0.92 -25.38
CA LEU A 261 2.27 -0.75 -23.96
C LEU A 261 2.85 -1.86 -23.10
N ALA A 262 2.78 -3.12 -23.59
CA ALA A 262 3.31 -4.28 -22.86
C ALA A 262 4.81 -4.18 -22.59
N ASP A 263 5.57 -3.72 -23.60
CA ASP A 263 7.04 -3.66 -23.54
C ASP A 263 7.59 -2.36 -22.94
N SER A 264 6.74 -1.44 -22.52
CA SER A 264 7.19 -0.11 -22.09
C SER A 264 7.40 -0.01 -20.58
N ALA A 265 8.60 0.37 -20.17
CA ALA A 265 8.90 0.77 -18.79
C ALA A 265 8.19 2.07 -18.34
N ALA A 266 7.59 2.84 -19.27
CA ALA A 266 6.88 4.08 -18.99
C ALA A 266 5.67 4.27 -19.92
N PRO A 267 4.67 3.37 -19.89
CA PRO A 267 3.52 3.40 -20.82
C PRO A 267 2.71 4.70 -20.72
N HIS A 268 2.67 5.33 -19.55
CA HIS A 268 2.03 6.62 -19.37
C HIS A 268 2.67 7.76 -20.17
N LEU A 269 3.99 7.74 -20.37
CA LEU A 269 4.66 8.74 -21.24
C LEU A 269 4.34 8.52 -22.71
N LEU A 270 4.31 7.25 -23.16
CA LEU A 270 3.88 6.91 -24.53
C LEU A 270 2.46 7.42 -24.79
N TYR A 271 1.56 7.14 -23.88
CA TYR A 271 0.18 7.59 -23.95
C TYR A 271 0.05 9.12 -23.98
N GLY A 272 0.75 9.80 -23.07
CA GLY A 272 0.77 11.26 -23.03
C GLY A 272 1.24 11.86 -24.34
N TYR A 273 2.32 11.31 -24.91
CA TYR A 273 2.84 11.74 -26.20
C TYR A 273 1.86 11.46 -27.35
N ALA A 274 1.24 10.30 -27.37
CA ALA A 274 0.28 9.92 -28.40
C ALA A 274 -0.97 10.83 -28.40
N ILE A 275 -1.43 11.29 -27.23
CA ILE A 275 -2.63 12.16 -27.13
C ILE A 275 -2.32 13.63 -27.42
N LEU A 276 -1.30 14.20 -26.78
CA LEU A 276 -1.04 15.65 -26.76
C LEU A 276 0.41 16.01 -27.16
N GLY A 277 1.11 15.10 -27.84
CA GLY A 277 2.49 15.31 -28.27
C GLY A 277 3.44 15.59 -27.11
N LYS A 278 4.42 16.47 -27.31
CA LYS A 278 5.41 16.85 -26.29
C LYS A 278 4.77 17.37 -25.00
N PHE A 279 3.67 18.13 -25.11
CA PHE A 279 2.96 18.65 -23.93
C PHE A 279 2.37 17.51 -23.09
N GLY A 280 1.74 16.52 -23.73
CA GLY A 280 1.21 15.35 -23.05
C GLY A 280 2.30 14.49 -22.40
N LYS A 281 3.47 14.33 -23.04
CA LYS A 281 4.63 13.65 -22.43
C LYS A 281 5.06 14.35 -21.14
N ILE A 282 5.23 15.68 -21.17
CA ILE A 282 5.61 16.48 -19.99
C ILE A 282 4.52 16.39 -18.90
N TRP A 283 3.24 16.47 -19.29
CA TRP A 283 2.15 16.34 -18.33
C TRP A 283 2.20 14.97 -17.63
N MET A 284 2.33 13.87 -18.37
CA MET A 284 2.38 12.53 -17.77
C MET A 284 3.67 12.29 -16.97
N MET A 285 4.78 12.94 -17.31
CA MET A 285 5.97 12.95 -16.46
C MET A 285 5.70 13.63 -15.11
N LEU A 286 4.98 14.77 -15.10
CA LEU A 286 4.56 15.43 -13.87
C LEU A 286 3.56 14.58 -13.07
N VAL A 287 2.66 13.85 -13.73
CA VAL A 287 1.78 12.85 -13.10
C VAL A 287 2.60 11.76 -12.40
N GLY A 288 3.67 11.26 -13.04
CA GLY A 288 4.62 10.33 -12.41
C GLY A 288 5.27 10.93 -11.15
N ALA A 289 5.68 12.19 -11.18
CA ALA A 289 6.22 12.88 -10.01
C ALA A 289 5.19 12.96 -8.86
N LEU A 290 3.95 13.33 -9.18
CA LEU A 290 2.85 13.37 -8.22
C LEU A 290 2.57 11.97 -7.63
N ALA A 291 2.61 10.92 -8.46
CA ALA A 291 2.41 9.55 -8.03
C ALA A 291 3.47 9.12 -7.01
N VAL A 292 4.75 9.35 -7.29
CA VAL A 292 5.84 9.02 -6.35
C VAL A 292 5.74 9.82 -5.04
N ILE A 293 5.44 11.11 -5.11
CA ILE A 293 5.24 11.93 -3.90
C ILE A 293 4.04 11.41 -3.11
N SER A 294 2.95 11.04 -3.79
CA SER A 294 1.73 10.52 -3.18
C SER A 294 1.94 9.20 -2.45
N THR A 295 2.84 8.35 -2.91
CA THR A 295 3.15 7.04 -2.31
C THR A 295 4.27 7.13 -1.28
N GLN A 296 5.39 7.77 -1.58
CA GLN A 296 6.53 7.87 -0.67
C GLN A 296 6.21 8.69 0.59
N ASN A 297 5.51 9.81 0.44
CA ASN A 297 5.21 10.70 1.57
C ASN A 297 4.46 9.97 2.70
N PRO A 298 3.31 9.29 2.46
CA PRO A 298 2.63 8.53 3.49
C PRO A 298 3.38 7.26 3.90
N THR A 299 4.11 6.60 3.00
CA THR A 299 4.90 5.41 3.32
C THR A 299 5.98 5.72 4.35
N VAL A 300 6.78 6.78 4.14
CA VAL A 300 7.82 7.20 5.10
C VAL A 300 7.22 7.49 6.47
N ASN A 301 6.06 8.18 6.52
CA ASN A 301 5.39 8.48 7.78
C ASN A 301 4.80 7.23 8.43
N SER A 302 4.00 6.46 7.70
CA SER A 302 3.23 5.33 8.24
C SER A 302 4.14 4.19 8.68
N LEU A 303 5.15 3.83 7.89
CA LEU A 303 6.11 2.79 8.29
C LEU A 303 6.93 3.22 9.52
N ALA A 304 7.32 4.49 9.62
CA ALA A 304 8.00 4.98 10.81
C ALA A 304 7.12 4.87 12.07
N VAL A 305 5.81 5.14 11.94
CA VAL A 305 4.84 4.98 13.04
C VAL A 305 4.63 3.49 13.37
N ILE A 306 4.55 2.61 12.37
CA ILE A 306 4.49 1.16 12.56
C ILE A 306 5.75 0.67 13.31
N CYS A 307 6.94 1.06 12.84
CA CYS A 307 8.20 0.73 13.52
C CYS A 307 8.22 1.23 14.97
N GLN A 308 7.69 2.44 15.21
CA GLN A 308 7.56 2.98 16.57
C GLN A 308 6.63 2.12 17.44
N GLY A 309 5.47 1.74 16.92
CA GLY A 309 4.53 0.84 17.60
C GLY A 309 5.17 -0.52 17.93
N MET A 310 5.85 -1.11 16.96
CA MET A 310 6.58 -2.37 17.13
C MET A 310 7.69 -2.24 18.19
N ALA A 311 8.43 -1.13 18.21
CA ALA A 311 9.47 -0.88 19.20
C ALA A 311 8.90 -0.73 20.62
N LYS A 312 7.72 -0.11 20.78
CA LYS A 312 7.00 -0.05 22.07
C LYS A 312 6.56 -1.43 22.56
N MET A 313 6.31 -2.36 21.65
CA MET A 313 5.98 -3.77 21.95
C MET A 313 7.23 -4.68 22.07
N ASN A 314 8.44 -4.12 22.08
CA ASN A 314 9.72 -4.85 22.03
C ASN A 314 9.91 -5.74 20.79
N MET A 315 9.16 -5.50 19.73
CA MET A 315 9.29 -6.20 18.44
C MET A 315 10.39 -5.62 17.55
N MET A 316 10.87 -4.41 17.86
CA MET A 316 11.97 -3.73 17.19
C MET A 316 12.91 -3.04 18.20
N PRO A 317 14.13 -2.63 17.79
CA PRO A 317 15.03 -1.89 18.64
C PRO A 317 14.40 -0.61 19.19
N LYS A 318 14.69 -0.30 20.47
CA LYS A 318 14.09 0.85 21.19
C LYS A 318 14.37 2.23 20.55
N ILE A 319 15.40 2.33 19.68
CA ILE A 319 15.71 3.58 18.99
C ILE A 319 14.56 4.04 18.08
N PHE A 320 13.79 3.10 17.51
CA PHE A 320 12.62 3.40 16.68
C PHE A 320 11.48 4.05 17.48
N ALA A 321 11.46 3.91 18.81
CA ALA A 321 10.46 4.54 19.67
C ALA A 321 10.74 6.03 19.93
N LYS A 322 11.98 6.51 19.66
CA LYS A 322 12.39 7.90 19.91
C LYS A 322 11.73 8.86 18.93
N THR A 323 11.29 10.02 19.44
CA THR A 323 10.69 11.09 18.64
C THR A 323 11.56 12.34 18.65
N ASN A 324 11.46 13.15 17.59
CA ASN A 324 12.07 14.47 17.51
C ASN A 324 11.20 15.54 18.23
N LYS A 325 11.60 16.82 18.15
CA LYS A 325 10.89 17.96 18.72
C LYS A 325 9.45 18.13 18.18
N TYR A 326 9.19 17.61 16.99
CA TYR A 326 7.86 17.61 16.35
C TYR A 326 7.03 16.36 16.69
N LYS A 327 7.49 15.51 17.63
CA LYS A 327 6.88 14.27 18.07
C LYS A 327 6.79 13.19 16.96
N VAL A 328 7.67 13.26 15.98
CA VAL A 328 7.77 12.32 14.87
C VAL A 328 8.83 11.27 15.15
N PRO A 329 8.64 9.99 14.81
CA PRO A 329 9.64 8.91 14.99
C PRO A 329 10.76 9.04 13.95
N TRP A 330 11.66 9.99 14.19
CA TRP A 330 12.66 10.45 13.24
C TRP A 330 13.60 9.32 12.74
N PHE A 331 14.01 8.40 13.63
CA PHE A 331 14.90 7.32 13.24
C PHE A 331 14.20 6.35 12.27
N GLY A 332 12.91 6.06 12.50
CA GLY A 332 12.10 5.27 11.58
C GLY A 332 11.98 5.91 10.20
N GLN A 333 11.77 7.22 10.14
CA GLN A 333 11.69 7.96 8.86
C GLN A 333 13.01 7.95 8.10
N VAL A 334 14.14 8.16 8.78
CA VAL A 334 15.48 8.07 8.17
C VAL A 334 15.75 6.65 7.66
N PHE A 335 15.44 5.63 8.47
CA PHE A 335 15.61 4.23 8.11
C PHE A 335 14.80 3.85 6.87
N VAL A 336 13.52 4.21 6.84
CA VAL A 336 12.62 3.94 5.70
C VAL A 336 13.12 4.67 4.44
N SER A 337 13.49 5.94 4.55
CA SER A 337 14.01 6.71 3.40
C SER A 337 15.32 6.14 2.86
N ALA A 338 16.22 5.70 3.74
CA ALA A 338 17.46 5.05 3.34
C ALA A 338 17.21 3.71 2.64
N ALA A 339 16.24 2.92 3.13
CA ALA A 339 15.85 1.66 2.49
C ALA A 339 15.21 1.90 1.11
N ILE A 340 14.34 2.90 0.97
CA ILE A 340 13.76 3.32 -0.33
C ILE A 340 14.89 3.66 -1.31
N PHE A 341 15.85 4.48 -0.90
CA PHE A 341 16.99 4.85 -1.76
C PHE A 341 17.84 3.65 -2.17
N LEU A 342 18.08 2.71 -1.24
CA LEU A 342 18.82 1.49 -1.53
C LEU A 342 18.10 0.63 -2.59
N PHE A 343 16.80 0.41 -2.44
CA PHE A 343 16.02 -0.34 -3.43
C PHE A 343 15.94 0.39 -4.77
N ALA A 344 15.83 1.71 -4.78
CA ALA A 344 15.91 2.51 -5.98
C ALA A 344 17.26 2.35 -6.70
N TYR A 345 18.35 2.31 -5.95
CA TYR A 345 19.68 2.07 -6.50
C TYR A 345 19.79 0.69 -7.16
N VAL A 346 19.22 -0.34 -6.53
CA VAL A 346 19.22 -1.72 -7.06
C VAL A 346 18.34 -1.83 -8.30
N SER A 347 17.17 -1.19 -8.33
CA SER A 347 16.20 -1.26 -9.43
C SER A 347 16.56 -0.40 -10.64
N ASN A 348 17.46 0.56 -10.49
CA ASN A 348 17.79 1.57 -11.52
C ASN A 348 18.53 0.99 -12.74
N ASN A 349 18.77 -0.31 -12.81
CA ASN A 349 19.63 -0.94 -13.81
C ASN A 349 18.89 -1.66 -14.95
N SER A 350 17.60 -2.01 -14.82
CA SER A 350 16.84 -2.63 -15.91
C SER A 350 15.32 -2.58 -15.71
N ALA A 351 14.57 -2.54 -16.82
CA ALA A 351 13.12 -2.65 -16.81
C ALA A 351 12.67 -4.01 -16.25
N ASP A 352 13.34 -5.10 -16.65
CA ASP A 352 13.04 -6.46 -16.16
C ASP A 352 13.16 -6.58 -14.65
N MET A 353 14.16 -5.89 -14.05
CA MET A 353 14.33 -5.88 -12.59
C MET A 353 13.19 -5.12 -11.89
N ILE A 354 12.68 -4.06 -12.50
CA ILE A 354 11.54 -3.29 -12.00
C ILE A 354 10.30 -4.18 -11.95
N ASP A 355 9.97 -4.84 -13.04
CA ASP A 355 8.79 -5.72 -13.15
C ASP A 355 8.89 -6.91 -12.21
N PHE A 356 10.05 -7.56 -12.16
CA PHE A 356 10.33 -8.64 -11.22
C PHE A 356 10.13 -8.23 -9.75
N LEU A 357 10.61 -7.05 -9.36
CA LEU A 357 10.44 -6.54 -7.99
C LEU A 357 9.00 -6.16 -7.67
N ILE A 358 8.23 -5.65 -8.65
CA ILE A 358 6.80 -5.37 -8.50
C ILE A 358 6.05 -6.69 -8.22
N LEU A 359 6.29 -7.73 -9.00
CA LEU A 359 5.63 -9.03 -8.85
C LEU A 359 6.04 -9.73 -7.54
N ALA A 360 7.33 -9.72 -7.20
CA ALA A 360 7.82 -10.26 -5.93
C ALA A 360 7.24 -9.51 -4.71
N GLY A 361 7.18 -8.19 -4.79
CA GLY A 361 6.52 -7.36 -3.78
C GLY A 361 5.04 -7.68 -3.62
N SER A 362 4.34 -7.87 -4.73
CA SER A 362 2.92 -8.28 -4.73
C SER A 362 2.72 -9.59 -3.97
N VAL A 363 3.55 -10.61 -4.19
CA VAL A 363 3.46 -11.90 -3.48
C VAL A 363 3.67 -11.74 -1.98
N ILE A 364 4.70 -10.99 -1.57
CA ILE A 364 4.98 -10.75 -0.15
C ILE A 364 3.79 -10.03 0.52
N TRP A 365 3.17 -9.08 -0.18
CA TRP A 365 2.01 -8.36 0.31
C TRP A 365 0.76 -9.23 0.39
N MET A 366 0.49 -10.02 -0.64
CA MET A 366 -0.62 -10.97 -0.68
C MET A 366 -0.62 -11.94 0.50
N VAL A 367 0.57 -12.41 0.93
CA VAL A 367 0.69 -13.25 2.14
C VAL A 367 0.21 -12.52 3.39
N SER A 368 0.51 -11.23 3.52
CA SER A 368 0.02 -10.41 4.65
C SER A 368 -1.50 -10.21 4.61
N TYR A 369 -2.09 -10.14 3.43
CA TYR A 369 -3.54 -10.09 3.27
C TYR A 369 -4.22 -11.41 3.64
N ILE A 370 -3.61 -12.55 3.28
CA ILE A 370 -4.08 -13.87 3.73
C ILE A 370 -4.09 -13.94 5.26
N LEU A 371 -3.05 -13.41 5.93
CA LEU A 371 -3.00 -13.37 7.39
C LEU A 371 -4.13 -12.50 7.98
N ALA A 372 -4.46 -11.37 7.37
CA ALA A 372 -5.58 -10.54 7.81
C ALA A 372 -6.93 -11.28 7.76
N HIS A 373 -7.17 -12.08 6.73
CA HIS A 373 -8.35 -12.94 6.65
C HIS A 373 -8.33 -14.03 7.72
N ILE A 374 -7.19 -14.68 7.95
CA ILE A 374 -7.03 -15.69 9.00
C ILE A 374 -7.29 -15.07 10.38
N ASP A 375 -6.79 -13.87 10.64
CA ASP A 375 -7.02 -13.16 11.91
C ASP A 375 -8.51 -12.97 12.19
N VAL A 376 -9.32 -12.59 11.18
CA VAL A 376 -10.77 -12.48 11.30
C VAL A 376 -11.38 -13.83 11.67
N LEU A 377 -11.00 -14.91 10.99
CA LEU A 377 -11.53 -16.27 11.26
C LEU A 377 -11.18 -16.72 12.68
N VAL A 378 -9.94 -16.50 13.12
CA VAL A 378 -9.48 -16.81 14.48
C VAL A 378 -10.28 -16.04 15.53
N PHE A 379 -10.45 -14.71 15.35
CA PHE A 379 -11.21 -13.92 16.31
C PHE A 379 -12.71 -14.25 16.33
N ARG A 380 -13.29 -14.64 15.20
CA ARG A 380 -14.68 -15.10 15.17
C ARG A 380 -14.88 -16.39 15.95
N LYS A 381 -13.91 -17.33 15.88
CA LYS A 381 -13.93 -18.57 16.67
C LYS A 381 -13.67 -18.33 18.16
N ARG A 382 -12.69 -17.48 18.49
CA ARG A 382 -12.25 -17.26 19.88
C ARG A 382 -13.10 -16.25 20.65
N LEU A 383 -13.59 -15.21 19.97
CA LEU A 383 -14.32 -14.10 20.55
C LEU A 383 -15.65 -13.85 19.80
N PRO A 384 -16.57 -14.84 19.74
CA PRO A 384 -17.79 -14.75 18.93
C PRO A 384 -18.74 -13.64 19.42
N LYS A 385 -18.71 -13.32 20.71
CA LYS A 385 -19.57 -12.31 21.37
C LYS A 385 -18.91 -10.93 21.50
N ALA A 386 -17.65 -10.77 21.06
CA ALA A 386 -16.97 -9.49 21.18
C ALA A 386 -17.71 -8.41 20.36
N PRO A 387 -17.91 -7.21 20.91
CA PRO A 387 -18.63 -6.15 20.24
C PRO A 387 -17.85 -5.66 19.01
N ARG A 388 -18.47 -5.71 17.85
CA ARG A 388 -17.94 -5.24 16.56
C ARG A 388 -18.98 -4.37 15.90
N ASN A 389 -18.62 -3.13 15.60
CA ASN A 389 -19.52 -2.22 14.92
C ASN A 389 -19.59 -2.49 13.40
N PHE A 390 -18.64 -3.24 12.89
CA PHE A 390 -18.60 -3.72 11.50
C PHE A 390 -18.24 -5.20 11.52
N LYS A 391 -18.96 -6.01 10.77
CA LYS A 391 -18.68 -7.42 10.49
C LYS A 391 -18.67 -7.63 8.99
N VAL A 392 -17.69 -8.40 8.50
CA VAL A 392 -17.63 -8.78 7.09
C VAL A 392 -18.93 -9.50 6.73
N PRO A 393 -19.64 -9.08 5.66
CA PRO A 393 -20.84 -9.76 5.19
C PRO A 393 -20.59 -11.23 4.83
N GLY A 394 -21.62 -12.04 4.82
CA GLY A 394 -21.51 -13.46 4.44
C GLY A 394 -20.76 -14.36 5.44
N GLY A 395 -20.53 -13.88 6.67
CA GLY A 395 -19.90 -14.71 7.71
C GLY A 395 -18.46 -15.10 7.35
N TRP A 396 -18.17 -16.41 7.33
CA TRP A 396 -16.86 -16.98 7.02
C TRP A 396 -16.54 -16.95 5.52
N THR A 397 -17.54 -16.82 4.65
CA THR A 397 -17.42 -17.01 3.20
C THR A 397 -16.46 -15.98 2.58
N LEU A 398 -16.64 -14.68 2.84
CA LEU A 398 -15.78 -13.66 2.23
C LEU A 398 -14.31 -13.75 2.66
N PRO A 399 -13.95 -13.93 3.96
CA PRO A 399 -12.56 -14.18 4.32
C PRO A 399 -11.97 -15.43 3.66
N VAL A 400 -12.75 -16.51 3.51
CA VAL A 400 -12.28 -17.74 2.83
C VAL A 400 -12.08 -17.50 1.32
N ILE A 401 -13.00 -16.79 0.65
CA ILE A 401 -12.84 -16.38 -0.75
C ILE A 401 -11.59 -15.51 -0.90
N GLY A 402 -11.36 -14.57 0.02
CA GLY A 402 -10.17 -13.73 0.04
C GLY A 402 -8.88 -14.56 0.14
N ILE A 403 -8.82 -15.55 1.03
CA ILE A 403 -7.68 -16.47 1.16
C ILE A 403 -7.46 -17.27 -0.13
N LEU A 404 -8.51 -17.92 -0.65
CA LEU A 404 -8.39 -18.78 -1.82
C LEU A 404 -8.07 -18.00 -3.08
N GLY A 405 -8.72 -16.85 -3.29
CA GLY A 405 -8.46 -15.99 -4.44
C GLY A 405 -7.05 -15.41 -4.41
N THR A 406 -6.59 -14.92 -3.25
CA THR A 406 -5.23 -14.41 -3.09
C THR A 406 -4.18 -15.52 -3.27
N ALA A 407 -4.40 -16.70 -2.71
CA ALA A 407 -3.52 -17.84 -2.91
C ALA A 407 -3.45 -18.26 -4.39
N TYR A 408 -4.58 -18.25 -5.09
CA TYR A 408 -4.64 -18.54 -6.52
C TYR A 408 -3.82 -17.52 -7.34
N MET A 409 -3.89 -16.23 -7.00
CA MET A 409 -3.06 -15.21 -7.66
C MET A 409 -1.56 -15.42 -7.39
N ILE A 410 -1.17 -15.78 -6.17
CA ILE A 410 0.24 -16.11 -5.85
C ILE A 410 0.74 -17.28 -6.71
N LEU A 411 -0.09 -18.28 -6.94
CA LEU A 411 0.25 -19.45 -7.76
C LEU A 411 0.35 -19.12 -9.25
N ASN A 412 -0.30 -18.04 -9.71
CA ASN A 412 -0.31 -17.61 -11.10
C ASN A 412 0.30 -16.20 -11.28
N ILE A 413 1.31 -15.84 -10.49
CA ILE A 413 1.87 -14.48 -10.45
C ILE A 413 2.53 -14.05 -11.77
N SER A 414 3.02 -14.98 -12.57
CA SER A 414 3.56 -14.74 -13.90
C SER A 414 3.15 -15.87 -14.85
N THR A 415 2.99 -15.55 -16.15
CA THR A 415 2.79 -16.54 -17.22
C THR A 415 4.07 -17.29 -17.55
N ASP A 416 5.24 -16.66 -17.37
CA ASP A 416 6.54 -17.32 -17.53
C ASP A 416 6.84 -18.24 -16.34
N PRO A 417 7.00 -19.56 -16.56
CA PRO A 417 7.31 -20.50 -15.50
C PRO A 417 8.64 -20.24 -14.79
N HIS A 418 9.65 -19.75 -15.52
CA HIS A 418 10.97 -19.45 -14.96
C HIS A 418 10.90 -18.25 -14.03
N GLU A 419 10.32 -17.14 -14.48
CA GLU A 419 10.10 -15.93 -13.69
C GLU A 419 9.27 -16.25 -12.44
N ARG A 420 8.15 -16.97 -12.60
CA ARG A 420 7.28 -17.39 -11.50
C ARG A 420 8.04 -18.19 -10.44
N MET A 421 8.90 -19.13 -10.86
CA MET A 421 9.71 -19.92 -9.95
C MET A 421 10.73 -19.06 -9.21
N MET A 422 11.37 -18.10 -9.89
CA MET A 422 12.31 -17.17 -9.27
C MET A 422 11.64 -16.26 -8.24
N ILE A 423 10.42 -15.78 -8.53
CA ILE A 423 9.61 -15.01 -7.57
C ILE A 423 9.28 -15.83 -6.33
N TRP A 424 8.83 -17.09 -6.50
CA TRP A 424 8.55 -17.98 -5.36
C TRP A 424 9.80 -18.31 -4.55
N LEU A 425 10.93 -18.52 -5.20
CA LEU A 425 12.21 -18.75 -4.53
C LEU A 425 12.64 -17.55 -3.69
N LEU A 426 12.64 -16.35 -4.29
CA LEU A 426 13.00 -15.10 -3.61
C LEU A 426 12.10 -14.85 -2.40
N THR A 427 10.80 -14.96 -2.60
CA THR A 427 9.81 -14.72 -1.52
C THR A 427 9.88 -15.78 -0.44
N GLY A 428 10.04 -17.06 -0.81
CA GLY A 428 10.21 -18.18 0.12
C GLY A 428 11.47 -18.06 0.97
N VAL A 429 12.61 -17.74 0.34
CA VAL A 429 13.89 -17.49 1.06
C VAL A 429 13.75 -16.28 1.97
N SER A 430 13.12 -15.20 1.51
CA SER A 430 12.87 -14.00 2.33
C SER A 430 12.05 -14.34 3.57
N PHE A 431 10.96 -15.08 3.42
CA PHE A 431 10.14 -15.52 4.57
C PHE A 431 10.88 -16.47 5.50
N LEU A 432 11.73 -17.36 4.98
CA LEU A 432 12.56 -18.24 5.80
C LEU A 432 13.55 -17.46 6.64
N VAL A 433 14.28 -16.54 6.03
CA VAL A 433 15.25 -15.66 6.72
C VAL A 433 14.56 -14.80 7.77
N LEU A 434 13.45 -14.17 7.41
CA LEU A 434 12.64 -13.38 8.35
C LEU A 434 12.06 -14.24 9.47
N GLY A 435 11.64 -15.47 9.17
CA GLY A 435 11.15 -16.42 10.16
C GLY A 435 12.20 -16.79 11.20
N ILE A 436 13.41 -17.12 10.75
CA ILE A 436 14.55 -17.45 11.62
C ILE A 436 14.93 -16.23 12.48
N TYR A 437 15.12 -15.07 11.84
CA TYR A 437 15.42 -13.81 12.56
C TYR A 437 14.35 -13.50 13.61
N SER A 438 13.08 -13.57 13.23
CA SER A 438 11.97 -13.29 14.12
C SER A 438 11.88 -14.28 15.29
N ALA A 439 12.11 -15.56 15.04
CA ALA A 439 12.12 -16.58 16.09
C ALA A 439 13.23 -16.31 17.13
N ILE A 440 14.43 -15.95 16.66
CA ILE A 440 15.55 -15.57 17.53
C ILE A 440 15.19 -14.31 18.33
N TRP A 441 14.68 -13.28 17.65
CA TRP A 441 14.29 -12.01 18.29
C TRP A 441 13.23 -12.23 19.38
N ILE A 442 12.20 -13.01 19.10
CA ILE A 442 11.12 -13.31 20.04
C ILE A 442 11.67 -14.01 21.29
N LYS A 443 12.53 -15.02 21.11
CA LYS A 443 13.12 -15.74 22.25
C LYS A 443 14.06 -14.87 23.07
N VAL A 444 14.95 -14.11 22.43
CA VAL A 444 16.02 -13.35 23.09
C VAL A 444 15.52 -12.01 23.65
N LYS A 445 14.71 -11.26 22.88
CA LYS A 445 14.30 -9.90 23.24
C LYS A 445 12.91 -9.81 23.84
N MET A 446 11.94 -10.54 23.27
CA MET A 446 10.56 -10.51 23.77
C MET A 446 10.33 -11.51 24.91
N LYS A 447 11.16 -12.55 25.02
CA LYS A 447 11.10 -13.61 26.06
C LYS A 447 9.71 -14.24 26.15
N MET A 448 9.11 -14.57 25.02
CA MET A 448 7.78 -15.17 24.96
C MET A 448 7.74 -16.35 23.95
N PRO A 449 6.74 -17.23 24.05
CA PRO A 449 6.54 -18.32 23.09
C PRO A 449 6.23 -17.78 21.69
N ILE A 450 6.77 -18.46 20.67
CA ILE A 450 6.77 -18.02 19.27
C ILE A 450 5.34 -17.85 18.69
N PHE A 451 4.42 -18.78 19.03
CA PHE A 451 3.04 -18.80 18.51
C PHE A 451 1.98 -18.47 19.56
N LYS A 452 2.39 -18.04 20.77
CA LYS A 452 1.42 -17.70 21.81
C LYS A 452 0.83 -16.32 21.53
N HIS A 453 -0.46 -16.29 21.22
CA HIS A 453 -1.18 -15.03 21.06
C HIS A 453 -1.15 -14.19 22.34
N VAL A 454 -1.12 -12.87 22.17
CA VAL A 454 -1.23 -11.93 23.29
C VAL A 454 -2.72 -11.61 23.49
N PRO A 455 -3.25 -11.65 24.74
CA PRO A 455 -4.65 -11.26 24.99
C PRO A 455 -4.97 -9.90 24.39
N LEU A 456 -6.16 -9.78 23.77
CA LEU A 456 -6.61 -8.59 23.07
C LEU A 456 -6.55 -7.34 23.96
N GLU A 457 -6.95 -7.47 25.22
CA GLU A 457 -6.93 -6.38 26.19
C GLU A 457 -5.50 -5.91 26.49
N LYS A 458 -4.53 -6.82 26.49
CA LYS A 458 -3.13 -6.49 26.73
C LYS A 458 -2.54 -5.76 25.52
N VAL A 459 -2.87 -6.19 24.31
CA VAL A 459 -2.44 -5.52 23.07
C VAL A 459 -3.02 -4.11 22.99
N MET A 460 -4.31 -3.94 23.31
CA MET A 460 -4.94 -2.63 23.36
C MET A 460 -4.38 -1.72 24.46
N ALA A 461 -4.00 -2.30 25.61
CA ALA A 461 -3.41 -1.57 26.73
C ALA A 461 -1.98 -1.07 26.44
N MET A 462 -1.24 -1.72 25.57
CA MET A 462 0.13 -1.31 25.17
C MET A 462 0.17 0.07 24.52
N GLU A 463 -0.93 0.50 23.90
CA GLU A 463 -1.03 1.82 23.26
C GLU A 463 -1.75 2.88 24.10
N ASN A 464 -2.50 2.46 25.08
CA ASN A 464 -3.27 3.37 25.92
C ASN A 464 -2.80 3.27 27.37
N ASP A 465 -1.75 4.03 27.70
CA ASP A 465 -1.18 4.10 29.07
C ASP A 465 -2.28 4.38 30.12
N LEU A 466 -3.28 5.20 29.78
CA LEU A 466 -4.39 5.53 30.67
C LEU A 466 -5.29 4.31 30.92
N TYR A 467 -5.55 3.51 29.88
CA TYR A 467 -6.34 2.29 29.98
C TYR A 467 -5.63 1.24 30.86
N TYR A 468 -4.31 1.14 30.72
CA TYR A 468 -3.48 0.27 31.55
C TYR A 468 -3.49 0.70 33.02
N VAL A 469 -3.32 1.99 33.29
CA VAL A 469 -3.34 2.55 34.65
C VAL A 469 -4.70 2.35 35.32
N VAL A 470 -5.80 2.63 34.62
CA VAL A 470 -7.17 2.46 35.13
C VAL A 470 -7.50 0.99 35.44
N ARG A 471 -7.06 0.04 34.58
CA ARG A 471 -7.28 -1.39 34.85
C ARG A 471 -6.40 -1.93 35.96
N LYS A 472 -5.17 -1.46 36.09
CA LYS A 472 -4.29 -1.81 37.20
C LYS A 472 -4.86 -1.32 38.53
N GLN A 473 -5.41 -0.09 38.57
CA GLN A 473 -6.09 0.44 39.76
C GLN A 473 -7.37 -0.32 40.10
N LYS A 474 -8.09 -0.86 39.11
CA LYS A 474 -9.32 -1.66 39.33
C LYS A 474 -9.06 -3.14 39.62
N GLY A 475 -7.81 -3.58 39.73
CA GLY A 475 -7.47 -4.97 40.05
C GLY A 475 -7.87 -6.01 39.00
N ILE A 476 -8.19 -5.57 37.78
CA ILE A 476 -8.69 -6.43 36.68
C ILE A 476 -7.55 -7.20 35.99
N TRP A 477 -6.30 -6.91 36.37
CA TRP A 477 -5.12 -7.64 35.93
C TRP A 477 -4.51 -8.40 37.10
N LYS A 478 -4.95 -9.61 37.31
CA LYS A 478 -4.21 -10.63 38.05
C LYS A 478 -3.62 -11.65 37.09
#